data_db3d0dd7e977149c133deaf0ff9f071e
#
_entry.id   db3d0dd7e977149c133deaf0ff9f071e
#
_cell.length_a   1.000
_cell.length_b   1.000
_cell.length_c   1.000
_cell.angle_alpha   90.00
_cell.angle_beta   90.00
_cell.angle_gamma   90.00
#
_symmetry.space_group_name_H-M   'P 1'
#
loop_
_entity.id
_entity.type
_entity.pdbx_description
1 polymer ?
#
loop_
_entity_poly.entity_id
_entity_poly.type
_entity_poly.pdbx_seq_one_letter_code
_entity_poly.pdbx_strand_id
1 'polypeptide(L)'
;MQLTLNKRNRLLDYGGITVSNALIPKAGTSQINLDYDSKGNLFGFYGYSFSDVFQLELSTGSFNDVNLVDNKYSSFQSTYLSKNNLNYKIGGKLLITNPQNEDLFWMTFRTSIGGNDQINQGYLITELINTFRFNDKFAFNFSPKYFYSDIKSFGGVGVSSYINLLDNLQLIPEMNISLNSDSDFASALGLRYSFQPGKSIDLYYSNSAGVQDIGQLLEDKKYLFGIRLNFLY
;
A
#
# COMPACT_ATOMS: atom_id res chain seq x y z
N MET A 1 -8.58 19.65 28.74
CA MET A 1 -8.35 20.27 27.42
C MET A 1 -8.43 19.13 26.39
N GLN A 2 -9.63 18.88 25.83
CA GLN A 2 -9.78 17.88 24.76
C GLN A 2 -9.07 18.46 23.54
N LEU A 3 -7.95 17.85 23.18
CA LEU A 3 -7.36 18.03 21.86
C LEU A 3 -8.40 17.60 20.84
N THR A 4 -9.07 18.56 20.25
CA THR A 4 -9.78 18.37 18.99
C THR A 4 -8.79 17.68 18.07
N LEU A 5 -9.02 16.39 17.80
CA LEU A 5 -8.32 15.65 16.75
C LEU A 5 -8.45 16.48 15.47
N ASN A 6 -7.39 17.18 15.17
CA ASN A 6 -7.36 18.22 14.18
C ASN A 6 -7.81 17.62 12.85
N LYS A 7 -8.80 18.21 12.18
CA LYS A 7 -9.20 17.93 10.78
C LYS A 7 -8.02 17.74 9.83
N ARG A 8 -6.83 18.22 10.20
CA ARG A 8 -5.57 18.17 9.48
C ARG A 8 -5.03 16.77 9.20
N ASN A 9 -5.30 15.79 10.07
CA ASN A 9 -4.66 14.46 9.94
C ASN A 9 -5.45 13.47 9.09
N ARG A 10 -6.72 13.71 8.79
CA ARG A 10 -7.55 12.75 8.03
C ARG A 10 -7.07 12.50 6.60
N LEU A 11 -6.41 13.47 5.98
CA LEU A 11 -5.91 13.35 4.60
C LEU A 11 -4.90 12.21 4.46
N LEU A 12 -4.13 11.92 5.51
CA LEU A 12 -3.00 11.00 5.49
C LEU A 12 -3.08 9.92 6.58
N ASP A 13 -4.25 9.71 7.20
CA ASP A 13 -4.44 8.69 8.25
C ASP A 13 -4.05 7.28 7.77
N TYR A 14 -4.27 7.00 6.49
CA TYR A 14 -3.95 5.72 5.86
C TYR A 14 -3.18 5.92 4.56
N GLY A 15 -2.44 4.90 4.14
CA GLY A 15 -1.90 4.80 2.80
C GLY A 15 -3.00 4.74 1.73
N GLY A 16 -2.61 4.77 0.47
CA GLY A 16 -3.50 4.55 -0.66
C GLY A 16 -3.85 3.06 -0.85
N ILE A 17 -4.36 2.74 -2.02
CA ILE A 17 -4.76 1.36 -2.38
C ILE A 17 -3.51 0.52 -2.65
N THR A 18 -2.62 1.02 -3.51
CA THR A 18 -1.38 0.34 -3.93
C THR A 18 -0.12 1.14 -3.56
N VAL A 19 -0.25 2.42 -3.23
CA VAL A 19 0.86 3.30 -2.87
C VAL A 19 0.72 3.76 -1.43
N SER A 20 1.67 3.38 -0.58
CA SER A 20 1.69 3.78 0.82
C SER A 20 2.03 5.26 0.99
N ASN A 21 1.60 5.89 2.09
CA ASN A 21 2.10 7.20 2.51
C ASN A 21 3.29 7.07 3.48
N ALA A 22 4.04 8.15 3.66
CA ALA A 22 5.22 8.18 4.53
C ALA A 22 4.90 8.39 6.03
N LEU A 23 3.65 8.63 6.41
CA LEU A 23 3.31 8.86 7.80
C LEU A 23 3.34 7.56 8.60
N ILE A 24 3.81 7.68 9.84
CA ILE A 24 3.71 6.65 10.87
C ILE A 24 2.67 7.13 11.88
N PRO A 25 1.69 6.29 12.27
CA PRO A 25 0.78 6.62 13.35
C PRO A 25 1.54 6.85 14.65
N LYS A 26 0.94 7.59 15.60
CA LYS A 26 1.55 7.85 16.90
C LYS A 26 1.95 6.57 17.64
N ALA A 27 2.97 6.67 18.48
CA ALA A 27 3.38 5.57 19.35
C ALA A 27 2.19 4.96 20.11
N GLY A 28 2.15 3.63 20.18
CA GLY A 28 1.07 2.86 20.79
C GLY A 28 -0.16 2.65 19.91
N THR A 29 -0.17 3.15 18.66
CA THR A 29 -1.30 2.97 17.73
C THR A 29 -1.18 1.65 16.97
N SER A 30 -2.27 0.91 16.90
CA SER A 30 -2.46 -0.24 16.02
C SER A 30 -3.23 0.17 14.76
N GLN A 31 -2.74 -0.27 13.61
CA GLN A 31 -3.41 -0.11 12.31
C GLN A 31 -3.85 -1.48 11.79
N ILE A 32 -5.10 -1.62 11.37
CA ILE A 32 -5.63 -2.83 10.74
C ILE A 32 -6.25 -2.45 9.41
N ASN A 33 -5.91 -3.20 8.36
CA ASN A 33 -6.58 -3.08 7.07
C ASN A 33 -7.04 -4.48 6.64
N LEU A 34 -8.27 -4.56 6.19
CA LEU A 34 -8.85 -5.77 5.60
C LEU A 34 -9.34 -5.44 4.21
N ASP A 35 -8.93 -6.22 3.24
CA ASP A 35 -9.14 -5.97 1.82
C ASP A 35 -9.74 -7.21 1.15
N TYR A 36 -10.78 -7.00 0.35
CA TYR A 36 -11.42 -8.05 -0.44
C TYR A 36 -11.81 -7.51 -1.81
N ASP A 37 -11.59 -8.29 -2.86
CA ASP A 37 -11.88 -7.85 -4.21
C ASP A 37 -12.78 -8.81 -5.00
N SER A 38 -13.22 -8.37 -6.17
CA SER A 38 -14.14 -9.10 -7.07
C SER A 38 -13.57 -10.38 -7.67
N LYS A 39 -12.27 -10.61 -7.57
CA LYS A 39 -11.63 -11.88 -7.95
C LYS A 39 -11.55 -12.87 -6.78
N GLY A 40 -11.95 -12.44 -5.58
CA GLY A 40 -11.87 -13.24 -4.37
C GLY A 40 -10.50 -13.19 -3.69
N ASN A 41 -9.63 -12.21 -4.04
CA ASN A 41 -8.42 -11.96 -3.29
C ASN A 41 -8.77 -11.41 -1.91
N LEU A 42 -8.07 -11.89 -0.89
CA LEU A 42 -8.26 -11.45 0.49
C LEU A 42 -6.89 -11.04 1.06
N PHE A 43 -6.80 -9.85 1.63
CA PHE A 43 -5.59 -9.36 2.29
C PHE A 43 -5.90 -8.82 3.67
N GLY A 44 -5.01 -9.13 4.61
CA GLY A 44 -4.98 -8.56 5.95
C GLY A 44 -3.64 -7.88 6.21
N PHE A 45 -3.69 -6.72 6.84
CA PHE A 45 -2.52 -5.98 7.28
C PHE A 45 -2.70 -5.59 8.74
N TYR A 46 -1.64 -5.70 9.51
CA TYR A 46 -1.53 -5.20 10.87
C TYR A 46 -0.23 -4.43 11.02
N GLY A 47 -0.32 -3.19 11.52
CA GLY A 47 0.81 -2.35 11.86
C GLY A 47 0.74 -1.94 13.33
N TYR A 48 1.88 -1.93 14.02
CA TYR A 48 1.99 -1.41 15.38
C TYR A 48 3.13 -0.38 15.46
N SER A 49 2.79 0.83 15.88
CA SER A 49 3.74 1.92 16.04
C SER A 49 4.39 1.87 17.43
N PHE A 50 5.63 1.41 17.51
CA PHE A 50 6.41 1.40 18.76
C PHE A 50 6.85 2.80 19.16
N SER A 51 7.02 3.68 18.19
CA SER A 51 7.35 5.09 18.38
C SER A 51 6.76 5.92 17.24
N ASP A 52 6.85 7.23 17.35
CA ASP A 52 6.41 8.14 16.28
C ASP A 52 7.28 8.07 15.01
N VAL A 53 8.37 7.30 15.05
CA VAL A 53 9.29 7.11 13.92
C VAL A 53 9.43 5.68 13.44
N PHE A 54 8.86 4.69 14.17
CA PHE A 54 8.98 3.28 13.80
C PHE A 54 7.68 2.50 13.97
N GLN A 55 7.27 1.80 12.91
CA GLN A 55 6.13 0.89 12.86
C GLN A 55 6.59 -0.50 12.42
N LEU A 56 6.19 -1.54 13.17
CA LEU A 56 6.27 -2.94 12.73
C LEU A 56 5.04 -3.27 11.89
N GLU A 57 5.23 -4.03 10.83
CA GLU A 57 4.16 -4.40 9.90
C GLU A 57 4.11 -5.92 9.69
N LEU A 58 2.90 -6.46 9.73
CA LEU A 58 2.60 -7.84 9.38
C LEU A 58 1.52 -7.83 8.31
N SER A 59 1.62 -8.67 7.32
CA SER A 59 0.52 -8.86 6.37
C SER A 59 0.43 -10.30 5.89
N THR A 60 -0.77 -10.66 5.47
CA THR A 60 -1.08 -11.94 4.84
C THR A 60 -2.07 -11.71 3.72
N GLY A 61 -2.02 -12.55 2.70
CA GLY A 61 -2.96 -12.44 1.60
C GLY A 61 -2.99 -13.66 0.71
N SER A 62 -4.16 -13.93 0.16
CA SER A 62 -4.36 -14.96 -0.85
C SER A 62 -4.72 -14.33 -2.18
N PHE A 63 -4.17 -14.90 -3.24
CA PHE A 63 -4.46 -14.51 -4.61
C PHE A 63 -5.42 -15.50 -5.26
N ASN A 64 -6.26 -14.99 -6.15
CA ASN A 64 -7.19 -15.77 -6.95
C ASN A 64 -7.28 -15.12 -8.34
N ASP A 65 -7.24 -15.91 -9.40
CA ASP A 65 -7.40 -15.48 -10.80
C ASP A 65 -6.56 -14.25 -11.23
N VAL A 66 -5.26 -14.24 -10.86
CA VAL A 66 -4.30 -13.25 -11.36
C VAL A 66 -3.79 -13.67 -12.73
N ASN A 67 -3.85 -12.76 -13.72
CA ASN A 67 -3.39 -12.97 -15.08
C ASN A 67 -2.55 -11.79 -15.55
N LEU A 68 -1.22 -11.88 -15.43
CA LEU A 68 -0.32 -10.80 -15.80
C LEU A 68 -0.35 -10.51 -17.31
N VAL A 69 -0.22 -9.24 -17.66
CA VAL A 69 -0.12 -8.78 -19.06
C VAL A 69 1.20 -9.25 -19.64
N ASP A 70 2.30 -9.10 -18.92
CA ASP A 70 3.63 -9.46 -19.40
C ASP A 70 4.00 -10.90 -19.03
N ASN A 71 4.14 -11.74 -20.05
CA ASN A 71 4.47 -13.16 -19.91
C ASN A 71 5.87 -13.42 -19.33
N LYS A 72 6.78 -12.44 -19.33
CA LYS A 72 8.10 -12.58 -18.70
C LYS A 72 8.05 -12.74 -17.18
N TYR A 73 6.89 -12.45 -16.57
CA TYR A 73 6.61 -12.66 -15.16
C TYR A 73 5.81 -13.95 -14.87
N SER A 74 5.64 -14.84 -15.84
CA SER A 74 4.84 -16.07 -15.68
C SER A 74 5.34 -16.98 -14.54
N SER A 75 6.66 -17.13 -14.39
CA SER A 75 7.25 -17.89 -13.26
C SER A 75 6.98 -17.22 -11.92
N PHE A 76 7.07 -15.89 -11.85
CA PHE A 76 6.74 -15.11 -10.66
C PHE A 76 5.24 -15.21 -10.35
N GLN A 77 4.38 -15.12 -11.36
CA GLN A 77 2.94 -15.29 -11.21
C GLN A 77 2.59 -16.67 -10.64
N SER A 78 3.12 -17.74 -11.23
CA SER A 78 2.84 -19.11 -10.78
C SER A 78 3.34 -19.39 -9.36
N THR A 79 4.38 -18.69 -8.94
CA THR A 79 4.99 -18.86 -7.62
C THR A 79 4.26 -18.07 -6.54
N TYR A 80 4.07 -16.77 -6.73
CA TYR A 80 3.62 -15.87 -5.68
C TYR A 80 2.18 -15.38 -5.84
N LEU A 81 1.65 -15.36 -7.07
CA LEU A 81 0.32 -14.83 -7.37
C LEU A 81 -0.65 -15.92 -7.83
N SER A 82 -0.34 -17.20 -7.56
CA SER A 82 -1.18 -18.30 -7.97
C SER A 82 -2.34 -18.52 -6.99
N LYS A 83 -3.39 -19.13 -7.51
CA LYS A 83 -4.58 -19.47 -6.75
C LYS A 83 -4.25 -20.39 -5.57
N ASN A 84 -4.89 -20.13 -4.43
CA ASN A 84 -4.77 -20.86 -3.18
C ASN A 84 -3.42 -20.71 -2.45
N ASN A 85 -2.50 -19.86 -2.92
CA ASN A 85 -1.29 -19.58 -2.18
C ASN A 85 -1.57 -18.52 -1.12
N LEU A 86 -1.14 -18.80 0.11
CA LEU A 86 -1.13 -17.83 1.18
C LEU A 86 0.25 -17.19 1.27
N ASN A 87 0.33 -15.91 0.97
CA ASN A 87 1.53 -15.11 1.18
C ASN A 87 1.48 -14.49 2.57
N TYR A 88 2.62 -14.42 3.22
CA TYR A 88 2.80 -13.74 4.51
C TYR A 88 4.05 -12.89 4.46
N LYS A 89 4.01 -11.79 5.21
CA LYS A 89 5.09 -10.81 5.22
C LYS A 89 5.23 -10.18 6.59
N ILE A 90 6.48 -9.96 6.99
CA ILE A 90 6.86 -9.15 8.14
C ILE A 90 7.81 -8.05 7.70
N GLY A 91 7.63 -6.86 8.21
CA GLY A 91 8.47 -5.72 7.85
C GLY A 91 8.42 -4.60 8.86
N GLY A 92 9.07 -3.53 8.50
CA GLY A 92 9.09 -2.31 9.27
C GLY A 92 9.13 -1.08 8.40
N LYS A 93 8.70 0.01 9.00
CA LYS A 93 8.62 1.33 8.42
C LYS A 93 9.31 2.32 9.34
N LEU A 94 10.32 3.02 8.83
CA LEU A 94 11.15 3.97 9.57
C LEU A 94 11.03 5.37 8.98
N LEU A 95 10.54 6.32 9.76
CA LEU A 95 10.45 7.73 9.38
C LEU A 95 11.85 8.36 9.38
N ILE A 96 12.24 8.96 8.25
CA ILE A 96 13.55 9.60 8.06
C ILE A 96 13.42 11.12 8.20
N THR A 97 12.42 11.73 7.54
CA THR A 97 12.14 13.16 7.63
C THR A 97 10.70 13.44 8.03
N ASN A 98 10.50 14.53 8.76
CA ASN A 98 9.19 14.95 9.25
C ASN A 98 9.05 16.47 9.21
N PRO A 99 8.07 17.05 8.51
CA PRO A 99 7.83 18.50 8.45
C PRO A 99 7.65 19.19 9.81
N GLN A 100 7.36 18.45 10.87
CA GLN A 100 7.36 19.00 12.24
C GLN A 100 8.76 19.37 12.74
N ASN A 101 9.81 18.83 12.08
CA ASN A 101 11.22 19.11 12.35
C ASN A 101 11.83 20.05 11.29
N GLU A 102 11.02 20.92 10.67
CA GLU A 102 11.41 21.83 9.60
C GLU A 102 11.77 21.18 8.25
N ASP A 103 11.51 19.88 8.09
CA ASP A 103 11.68 19.18 6.83
C ASP A 103 10.57 19.57 5.82
N LEU A 104 10.86 19.50 4.53
CA LEU A 104 9.93 19.90 3.45
C LEU A 104 8.81 18.87 3.22
N PHE A 105 9.04 17.61 3.58
CA PHE A 105 8.13 16.48 3.33
C PHE A 105 8.41 15.34 4.30
N TRP A 106 7.47 14.41 4.40
CA TRP A 106 7.71 13.13 5.09
C TRP A 106 8.44 12.19 4.15
N MET A 107 9.51 11.58 4.64
CA MET A 107 10.21 10.49 3.95
C MET A 107 10.32 9.29 4.90
N THR A 108 9.98 8.12 4.40
CA THR A 108 10.00 6.88 5.18
C THR A 108 10.65 5.77 4.37
N PHE A 109 11.55 5.05 4.98
CA PHE A 109 12.05 3.79 4.45
C PHE A 109 11.20 2.65 4.98
N ARG A 110 10.69 1.82 4.08
CA ARG A 110 9.93 0.62 4.37
C ARG A 110 10.63 -0.59 3.78
N THR A 111 10.77 -1.64 4.58
CA THR A 111 11.30 -2.91 4.11
C THR A 111 10.54 -4.07 4.73
N SER A 112 10.35 -5.14 3.97
CA SER A 112 9.69 -6.35 4.43
C SER A 112 10.22 -7.58 3.72
N ILE A 113 10.26 -8.68 4.47
CA ILE A 113 10.52 -10.01 3.96
C ILE A 113 9.24 -10.83 4.04
N GLY A 114 9.00 -11.63 3.04
CA GLY A 114 7.82 -12.47 2.97
C GLY A 114 8.11 -13.82 2.36
N GLY A 115 7.12 -14.65 2.35
CA GLY A 115 7.16 -15.98 1.79
C GLY A 115 5.76 -16.45 1.40
N ASN A 116 5.71 -17.67 0.93
CA ASN A 116 4.52 -18.33 0.45
C ASN A 116 4.43 -19.71 1.12
N ASP A 117 3.24 -20.15 1.47
CA ASP A 117 3.01 -21.41 2.19
C ASP A 117 3.25 -22.68 1.34
N GLN A 118 3.26 -22.55 0.01
CA GLN A 118 3.42 -23.67 -0.91
C GLN A 118 4.87 -23.94 -1.30
N ILE A 119 5.73 -22.94 -1.17
CA ILE A 119 7.12 -23.01 -1.60
C ILE A 119 8.04 -22.39 -0.57
N ASN A 120 9.17 -23.03 -0.37
CA ASN A 120 10.19 -22.54 0.57
C ASN A 120 11.07 -21.45 -0.10
N GLN A 121 10.42 -20.45 -0.70
CA GLN A 121 11.07 -19.31 -1.34
C GLN A 121 10.56 -18.01 -0.76
N GLY A 122 11.51 -17.17 -0.36
CA GLY A 122 11.22 -15.86 0.19
C GLY A 122 11.29 -14.75 -0.85
N TYR A 123 10.82 -13.58 -0.47
CA TYR A 123 10.98 -12.34 -1.21
C TYR A 123 11.26 -11.15 -0.28
N LEU A 124 11.91 -10.15 -0.82
CA LEU A 124 12.16 -8.87 -0.16
C LEU A 124 11.44 -7.76 -0.93
N ILE A 125 10.80 -6.87 -0.19
CA ILE A 125 10.22 -5.63 -0.75
C ILE A 125 10.84 -4.47 -0.01
N THR A 126 11.32 -3.47 -0.75
CA THR A 126 11.80 -2.21 -0.17
C THR A 126 11.15 -1.03 -0.88
N GLU A 127 10.84 0.00 -0.12
CA GLU A 127 10.22 1.23 -0.62
C GLU A 127 10.83 2.46 0.06
N LEU A 128 11.05 3.52 -0.70
CA LEU A 128 11.36 4.84 -0.17
C LEU A 128 10.16 5.76 -0.41
N ILE A 129 9.33 5.91 0.58
CA ILE A 129 8.04 6.59 0.47
C ILE A 129 8.23 8.08 0.78
N ASN A 130 7.85 8.94 -0.14
CA ASN A 130 7.88 10.39 0.03
C ASN A 130 6.47 10.95 -0.06
N THR A 131 6.06 11.71 0.96
CA THR A 131 4.74 12.32 1.04
C THR A 131 4.86 13.84 1.15
N PHE A 132 4.26 14.54 0.20
CA PHE A 132 4.19 15.98 0.13
C PHE A 132 2.76 16.43 0.41
N ARG A 133 2.56 17.23 1.45
CA ARG A 133 1.26 17.81 1.75
C ARG A 133 1.27 19.28 1.35
N PHE A 134 0.46 19.63 0.37
CA PHE A 134 0.37 21.02 -0.13
C PHE A 134 -0.62 21.86 0.68
N ASN A 135 -1.72 21.24 1.11
CA ASN A 135 -2.75 21.89 1.91
C ASN A 135 -3.65 20.84 2.61
N ASP A 136 -4.75 21.27 3.22
CA ASP A 136 -5.69 20.38 3.93
C ASP A 136 -6.55 19.51 2.99
N LYS A 137 -6.53 19.78 1.68
CA LYS A 137 -7.32 19.06 0.65
C LYS A 137 -6.49 18.22 -0.30
N PHE A 138 -5.18 18.46 -0.37
CA PHE A 138 -4.34 17.82 -1.37
C PHE A 138 -2.97 17.40 -0.82
N ALA A 139 -2.63 16.15 -1.04
CA ALA A 139 -1.29 15.61 -0.84
C ALA A 139 -0.91 14.68 -1.99
N PHE A 140 0.39 14.49 -2.17
CA PHE A 140 1.00 13.70 -3.23
C PHE A 140 2.03 12.75 -2.64
N ASN A 141 2.09 11.51 -3.15
CA ASN A 141 3.12 10.54 -2.81
C ASN A 141 3.92 10.14 -4.04
N PHE A 142 5.20 9.91 -3.78
CA PHE A 142 6.15 9.36 -4.72
C PHE A 142 6.95 8.26 -4.01
N SER A 143 6.90 7.03 -4.53
CA SER A 143 7.47 5.86 -3.86
C SER A 143 8.27 4.99 -4.83
N PRO A 144 9.60 5.18 -4.95
CA PRO A 144 10.47 4.16 -5.53
C PRO A 144 10.33 2.85 -4.76
N LYS A 145 10.19 1.74 -5.50
CA LYS A 145 10.00 0.40 -4.98
C LYS A 145 10.95 -0.59 -5.64
N TYR A 146 11.36 -1.58 -4.87
CA TYR A 146 12.18 -2.67 -5.37
C TYR A 146 11.71 -4.00 -4.78
N PHE A 147 11.52 -4.98 -5.66
CA PHE A 147 11.19 -6.35 -5.32
C PHE A 147 12.38 -7.25 -5.67
N TYR A 148 12.74 -8.12 -4.74
CA TYR A 148 13.76 -9.12 -4.93
C TYR A 148 13.22 -10.50 -4.54
N SER A 149 13.41 -11.49 -5.39
CA SER A 149 13.21 -12.91 -5.10
C SER A 149 14.18 -13.74 -5.90
N ASP A 150 14.34 -15.01 -5.56
CA ASP A 150 15.20 -15.93 -6.31
C ASP A 150 14.72 -16.15 -7.76
N ILE A 151 13.44 -15.90 -8.02
CA ILE A 151 12.85 -16.08 -9.36
C ILE A 151 13.03 -14.82 -10.20
N LYS A 152 12.75 -13.65 -9.63
CA LYS A 152 12.72 -12.40 -10.38
C LYS A 152 12.94 -11.20 -9.47
N SER A 153 13.73 -10.26 -9.96
CA SER A 153 13.86 -8.93 -9.34
C SER A 153 13.36 -7.86 -10.30
N PHE A 154 12.66 -6.89 -9.77
CA PHE A 154 12.19 -5.74 -10.54
C PHE A 154 12.01 -4.51 -9.66
N GLY A 155 12.19 -3.36 -10.27
CA GLY A 155 12.01 -2.07 -9.62
C GLY A 155 10.93 -1.26 -10.31
N GLY A 156 10.47 -0.24 -9.64
CA GLY A 156 9.47 0.67 -10.19
C GLY A 156 9.20 1.87 -9.30
N VAL A 157 8.22 2.63 -9.69
CA VAL A 157 7.81 3.85 -8.99
C VAL A 157 6.30 3.86 -8.83
N GLY A 158 5.85 4.04 -7.59
CA GLY A 158 4.46 4.32 -7.27
C GLY A 158 4.24 5.83 -7.11
N VAL A 159 3.15 6.34 -7.68
CA VAL A 159 2.67 7.70 -7.45
C VAL A 159 1.21 7.67 -7.03
N SER A 160 0.83 8.53 -6.10
CA SER A 160 -0.57 8.68 -5.72
C SER A 160 -0.89 10.10 -5.29
N SER A 161 -2.16 10.46 -5.37
CA SER A 161 -2.65 11.71 -4.81
C SER A 161 -3.78 11.45 -3.83
N TYR A 162 -3.88 12.25 -2.79
CA TYR A 162 -5.03 12.29 -1.88
C TYR A 162 -5.76 13.61 -2.09
N ILE A 163 -7.03 13.53 -2.46
CA ILE A 163 -7.86 14.68 -2.80
C ILE A 163 -9.11 14.65 -1.92
N ASN A 164 -9.19 15.51 -0.91
CA ASN A 164 -10.39 15.64 -0.09
C ASN A 164 -11.49 16.35 -0.89
N LEU A 165 -12.49 15.62 -1.34
CA LEU A 165 -13.70 16.14 -1.98
C LEU A 165 -14.62 16.80 -0.93
N LEU A 166 -14.76 16.12 0.21
CA LEU A 166 -15.50 16.56 1.39
C LEU A 166 -14.65 16.28 2.64
N ASP A 167 -15.09 16.73 3.81
CA ASP A 167 -14.41 16.50 5.10
C ASP A 167 -14.21 15.00 5.41
N ASN A 168 -15.06 14.15 4.89
CA ASN A 168 -15.09 12.71 5.13
C ASN A 168 -15.00 11.85 3.85
N LEU A 169 -14.87 12.49 2.69
CA LEU A 169 -14.80 11.79 1.39
C LEU A 169 -13.51 12.19 0.66
N GLN A 170 -12.72 11.20 0.28
CA GLN A 170 -11.43 11.37 -0.36
C GLN A 170 -11.34 10.54 -1.64
N LEU A 171 -10.83 11.16 -2.71
CA LEU A 171 -10.48 10.50 -3.96
C LEU A 171 -8.97 10.20 -3.95
N ILE A 172 -8.61 8.98 -4.40
CA ILE A 172 -7.22 8.48 -4.34
C ILE A 172 -6.86 7.86 -5.72
N PRO A 173 -6.45 8.68 -6.69
CA PRO A 173 -5.87 8.16 -7.93
C PRO A 173 -4.43 7.72 -7.70
N GLU A 174 -4.07 6.56 -8.26
CA GLU A 174 -2.74 5.94 -8.12
C GLU A 174 -2.26 5.31 -9.42
N MET A 175 -0.95 5.27 -9.54
CA MET A 175 -0.25 4.64 -10.65
C MET A 175 1.07 4.04 -10.17
N ASN A 176 1.37 2.82 -10.59
CA ASN A 176 2.66 2.19 -10.40
C ASN A 176 3.25 1.84 -11.77
N ILE A 177 4.50 2.23 -11.98
CA ILE A 177 5.23 2.04 -13.23
C ILE A 177 6.39 1.09 -12.94
N SER A 178 6.45 -0.04 -13.63
CA SER A 178 7.60 -0.96 -13.58
C SER A 178 8.71 -0.46 -14.49
N LEU A 179 9.94 -0.40 -13.98
CA LEU A 179 11.11 0.00 -14.76
C LEU A 179 11.73 -1.15 -15.57
N ASN A 180 11.33 -2.37 -15.30
CA ASN A 180 11.87 -3.58 -15.92
C ASN A 180 10.92 -4.20 -16.95
N SER A 181 9.82 -3.52 -17.23
CA SER A 181 8.76 -3.95 -18.14
C SER A 181 8.61 -2.96 -19.28
N ASP A 182 8.36 -3.44 -20.47
CA ASP A 182 8.15 -2.59 -21.65
C ASP A 182 6.77 -1.92 -21.65
N SER A 183 5.86 -2.34 -20.77
CA SER A 183 4.47 -1.89 -20.79
C SER A 183 3.70 -2.00 -19.47
N ASP A 184 4.32 -2.43 -18.35
CA ASP A 184 3.55 -2.65 -17.14
C ASP A 184 3.30 -1.36 -16.36
N PHE A 185 2.02 -1.04 -16.34
CA PHE A 185 1.52 0.13 -15.63
C PHE A 185 0.25 -0.28 -14.88
N ALA A 186 0.41 -0.46 -13.61
CA ALA A 186 -0.71 -0.76 -12.74
C ALA A 186 -1.32 0.54 -12.20
N SER A 187 -2.64 0.65 -12.30
CA SER A 187 -3.38 1.81 -11.84
C SER A 187 -4.44 1.42 -10.82
N ALA A 188 -4.77 2.36 -9.96
CA ALA A 188 -5.91 2.24 -9.05
C ALA A 188 -6.62 3.58 -8.89
N LEU A 189 -7.92 3.54 -8.72
CA LEU A 189 -8.74 4.67 -8.34
C LEU A 189 -9.54 4.28 -7.11
N GLY A 190 -9.24 4.93 -5.98
CA GLY A 190 -9.91 4.71 -4.71
C GLY A 190 -10.85 5.85 -4.33
N LEU A 191 -11.95 5.52 -3.68
CA LEU A 191 -12.84 6.44 -3.00
C LEU A 191 -12.94 6.03 -1.54
N ARG A 192 -12.42 6.85 -0.64
CA ARG A 192 -12.41 6.61 0.81
C ARG A 192 -13.49 7.41 1.50
N TYR A 193 -14.31 6.74 2.28
CA TYR A 193 -15.27 7.36 3.17
C TYR A 193 -14.89 7.12 4.63
N SER A 194 -14.59 8.19 5.37
CA SER A 194 -14.25 8.17 6.79
C SER A 194 -15.50 8.38 7.64
N PHE A 195 -16.04 7.33 8.24
CA PHE A 195 -17.28 7.40 9.03
C PHE A 195 -17.03 7.74 10.51
N GLN A 196 -15.80 7.52 11.00
CA GLN A 196 -15.35 7.92 12.35
C GLN A 196 -13.85 8.28 12.30
N PRO A 197 -13.32 9.03 13.28
CA PRO A 197 -11.88 9.19 13.42
C PRO A 197 -11.19 7.83 13.52
N GLY A 198 -10.17 7.60 12.70
CA GLY A 198 -9.45 6.32 12.65
C GLY A 198 -10.25 5.14 12.07
N LYS A 199 -11.38 5.39 11.38
CA LYS A 199 -12.15 4.32 10.73
C LYS A 199 -12.65 4.77 9.37
N SER A 200 -12.33 4.01 8.34
CA SER A 200 -12.77 4.31 6.97
C SER A 200 -13.05 3.04 6.17
N ILE A 201 -13.79 3.23 5.10
CA ILE A 201 -14.04 2.25 4.06
C ILE A 201 -13.55 2.83 2.74
N ASP A 202 -12.80 2.03 1.99
CA ASP A 202 -12.37 2.38 0.64
C ASP A 202 -13.11 1.48 -0.36
N LEU A 203 -13.67 2.08 -1.40
CA LEU A 203 -14.08 1.39 -2.61
C LEU A 203 -13.04 1.69 -3.68
N TYR A 204 -12.58 0.68 -4.41
CA TYR A 204 -11.56 0.93 -5.41
C TYR A 204 -11.76 0.09 -6.68
N TYR A 205 -11.15 0.58 -7.76
CA TYR A 205 -11.05 -0.06 -9.06
C TYR A 205 -9.58 -0.08 -9.47
N SER A 206 -9.04 -1.25 -9.84
CA SER A 206 -7.61 -1.40 -10.11
C SER A 206 -7.33 -2.50 -11.13
N ASN A 207 -6.24 -2.36 -11.90
CA ASN A 207 -5.62 -3.43 -12.67
C ASN A 207 -4.29 -3.91 -12.07
N SER A 208 -3.99 -3.55 -10.83
CA SER A 208 -2.82 -4.08 -10.12
C SER A 208 -3.00 -5.56 -9.80
N ALA A 209 -1.97 -6.37 -10.05
CA ALA A 209 -1.96 -7.78 -9.72
C ALA A 209 -1.92 -8.05 -8.20
N GLY A 210 -1.50 -7.07 -7.40
CA GLY A 210 -1.50 -7.13 -5.95
C GLY A 210 -1.62 -5.75 -5.33
N VAL A 211 -2.74 -5.46 -4.67
CA VAL A 211 -3.04 -4.11 -4.18
C VAL A 211 -2.23 -3.68 -2.96
N GLN A 212 -1.83 -4.59 -2.09
CA GLN A 212 -1.10 -4.26 -0.85
C GLN A 212 0.29 -4.87 -0.73
N ASP A 213 0.68 -5.74 -1.65
CA ASP A 213 1.86 -6.55 -1.49
C ASP A 213 2.60 -6.75 -2.81
N ILE A 214 3.15 -7.94 -2.94
CA ILE A 214 3.83 -8.41 -4.14
C ILE A 214 2.90 -8.26 -5.36
N GLY A 215 3.40 -7.78 -6.46
CA GLY A 215 2.59 -7.53 -7.66
C GLY A 215 2.03 -6.12 -7.81
N GLN A 216 2.24 -5.21 -6.85
CA GLN A 216 1.82 -3.79 -6.97
C GLN A 216 2.34 -3.12 -8.25
N LEU A 217 3.53 -3.50 -8.72
CA LEU A 217 4.16 -2.97 -9.94
C LEU A 217 3.76 -3.75 -11.21
N LEU A 218 2.91 -4.76 -11.10
CA LEU A 218 2.55 -5.65 -12.19
C LEU A 218 1.09 -5.44 -12.60
N GLU A 219 0.89 -5.34 -13.90
CA GLU A 219 -0.43 -5.17 -14.50
C GLU A 219 -1.13 -6.52 -14.68
N ASP A 220 -2.36 -6.62 -14.21
CA ASP A 220 -3.28 -7.72 -14.52
C ASP A 220 -4.12 -7.39 -15.75
N LYS A 221 -4.37 -8.38 -16.61
CA LYS A 221 -5.22 -8.24 -17.81
C LYS A 221 -6.64 -7.79 -17.51
N LYS A 222 -7.11 -8.04 -16.29
CA LYS A 222 -8.48 -7.73 -15.87
C LYS A 222 -8.47 -6.74 -14.73
N TYR A 223 -9.26 -5.70 -14.86
CA TYR A 223 -9.59 -4.82 -13.75
C TYR A 223 -10.41 -5.55 -12.69
N LEU A 224 -10.25 -5.13 -11.46
CA LEU A 224 -10.99 -5.62 -10.31
C LEU A 224 -11.64 -4.45 -9.55
N PHE A 225 -12.75 -4.73 -8.88
CA PHE A 225 -13.33 -3.87 -7.87
C PHE A 225 -13.01 -4.46 -6.49
N GLY A 226 -12.71 -3.60 -5.55
CA GLY A 226 -12.45 -4.06 -4.19
C GLY A 226 -12.98 -3.11 -3.14
N ILE A 227 -13.03 -3.65 -1.92
CA ILE A 227 -13.42 -2.95 -0.71
C ILE A 227 -12.33 -3.14 0.33
N ARG A 228 -11.97 -2.06 1.01
CA ARG A 228 -11.01 -2.10 2.12
C ARG A 228 -11.60 -1.45 3.35
N LEU A 229 -11.47 -2.12 4.47
CA LEU A 229 -11.78 -1.58 5.79
C LEU A 229 -10.50 -1.16 6.48
N ASN A 230 -10.44 0.05 6.99
CA ASN A 230 -9.28 0.61 7.67
C ASN A 230 -9.64 1.00 9.11
N PHE A 231 -8.78 0.62 10.05
CA PHE A 231 -8.94 0.91 11.48
C PHE A 231 -7.62 1.38 12.09
N LEU A 232 -7.68 2.43 12.90
CA LEU A 232 -6.61 2.91 13.78
C LEU A 232 -7.13 2.91 15.23
N TYR A 233 -6.39 2.32 16.15
CA TYR A 233 -6.73 2.20 17.57
C TYR A 233 -5.61 2.69 18.46
#